data_b867646cb0f95fd46b433db13c0e5829
#
_entry.id   b867646cb0f95fd46b433db13c0e5829
#
_cell.length_a   1.000
_cell.length_b   1.000
_cell.length_c   1.000
_cell.angle_alpha   90.00
_cell.angle_beta   90.00
_cell.angle_gamma   90.00
#
_symmetry.space_group_name_H-M   'P 1'
#
loop_
_entity.id
_entity.type
_entity.pdbx_description
1 polymer ?
#
loop_
_entity_poly.entity_id
_entity_poly.type
_entity_poly.pdbx_seq_one_letter_code
_entity_poly.pdbx_strand_id
1 'polypeptide(L)'
;MRKNLLVLGCLLLAGAAVVIVASVGGPSGSQNTNSPTTSNRNENRSITPPSGAGPGQQPTPDFSKNTWELPDDADKTKNPVQATPESVAKGKELYLERMKGNCVFCHGETGSGNEANLARLRRKPADISNKERMTAMTDGEVFWKVSKGITGIMPAGESRMSEEERWHVVNYVRTLAMDK
;
A
#
# COMPACT_ATOMS: atom_id res chain seq x y z
N MET A 1 51.97 19.91 24.25
CA MET A 1 52.10 19.61 25.70
C MET A 1 50.73 19.35 26.27
N ARG A 2 50.61 18.20 27.00
CA ARG A 2 49.52 17.73 27.89
C ARG A 2 48.20 17.47 27.23
N LYS A 3 47.77 16.25 26.83
CA LYS A 3 47.43 15.02 27.61
C LYS A 3 46.47 15.31 28.76
N ASN A 4 45.19 14.96 28.57
CA ASN A 4 44.42 14.39 29.66
C ASN A 4 43.41 13.36 29.11
N LEU A 5 43.73 12.16 29.44
CA LEU A 5 43.01 10.91 29.39
C LEU A 5 42.20 10.81 30.68
N LEU A 6 40.93 10.55 30.62
CA LEU A 6 40.16 10.02 31.73
C LEU A 6 39.20 8.94 31.27
N VAL A 7 39.59 7.75 31.64
CA VAL A 7 38.87 6.49 31.64
C VAL A 7 38.08 6.40 32.94
N LEU A 8 36.98 5.73 32.93
CA LEU A 8 36.21 5.03 33.99
C LEU A 8 34.71 5.30 33.79
N GLY A 9 33.82 4.38 33.84
CA GLY A 9 33.82 3.06 34.37
C GLY A 9 32.56 2.29 33.96
N CYS A 10 32.78 1.04 33.90
CA CYS A 10 31.86 -0.05 33.71
C CYS A 10 30.80 -0.09 34.82
N LEU A 11 29.51 -0.23 34.50
CA LEU A 11 28.56 -0.83 35.44
C LEU A 11 27.62 -1.76 34.69
N LEU A 12 27.93 -3.05 34.82
CA LEU A 12 27.06 -4.17 34.52
C LEU A 12 26.01 -4.30 35.63
N LEU A 13 24.73 -4.20 35.29
CA LEU A 13 23.64 -4.69 36.13
C LEU A 13 22.87 -5.73 35.37
N ALA A 14 23.15 -6.98 35.67
CA ALA A 14 22.35 -8.14 35.29
C ALA A 14 21.09 -8.17 36.16
N GLY A 15 19.94 -7.94 35.56
CA GLY A 15 18.62 -8.14 36.16
C GLY A 15 17.98 -9.40 35.62
N ALA A 16 17.97 -10.47 36.39
CA ALA A 16 17.23 -11.70 36.07
C ALA A 16 15.72 -11.45 36.29
N ALA A 17 14.93 -11.51 35.24
CA ALA A 17 13.48 -11.53 35.36
C ALA A 17 12.98 -12.98 35.43
N VAL A 18 12.39 -13.31 36.58
CA VAL A 18 11.73 -14.57 36.85
C VAL A 18 10.38 -14.56 36.11
N VAL A 19 10.19 -15.53 35.21
CA VAL A 19 8.92 -15.79 34.56
C VAL A 19 8.11 -16.72 35.47
N ILE A 20 7.04 -16.23 36.05
CA ILE A 20 6.05 -17.04 36.76
C ILE A 20 5.00 -17.47 35.74
N VAL A 21 4.97 -18.75 35.42
CA VAL A 21 3.94 -19.37 34.63
C VAL A 21 2.79 -19.75 35.58
N ALA A 22 1.69 -19.04 35.53
CA ALA A 22 0.45 -19.41 36.23
C ALA A 22 -0.43 -20.22 35.28
N SER A 23 -0.49 -21.53 35.52
CA SER A 23 -1.50 -22.41 34.97
C SER A 23 -2.82 -22.17 35.71
N VAL A 24 -3.86 -21.73 34.98
CA VAL A 24 -5.22 -21.74 35.48
C VAL A 24 -6.03 -22.69 34.58
N GLY A 25 -6.43 -23.78 35.21
CA GLY A 25 -7.31 -24.79 34.60
C GLY A 25 -8.73 -24.24 34.39
N GLY A 26 -9.30 -24.58 33.24
CA GLY A 26 -10.69 -24.29 32.93
C GLY A 26 -11.64 -25.30 33.53
N PRO A 27 -12.94 -24.96 33.70
CA PRO A 27 -13.96 -25.95 33.82
C PRO A 27 -14.72 -26.20 32.53
N SER A 28 -14.89 -27.48 32.30
CA SER A 28 -15.74 -28.21 31.36
C SER A 28 -17.22 -27.79 31.44
N GLY A 29 -17.87 -27.81 30.29
CA GLY A 29 -19.28 -28.23 30.24
C GLY A 29 -20.29 -27.14 29.96
N SER A 30 -20.80 -27.09 28.75
CA SER A 30 -22.24 -27.01 28.52
C SER A 30 -22.57 -27.52 27.12
N GLN A 31 -23.10 -28.71 27.09
CA GLN A 31 -23.81 -29.26 25.93
C GLN A 31 -25.16 -28.56 25.82
N ASN A 32 -25.38 -27.83 24.76
CA ASN A 32 -26.71 -27.36 24.42
C ASN A 32 -27.27 -28.22 23.29
N THR A 33 -27.97 -29.25 23.65
CA THR A 33 -28.81 -30.09 22.79
C THR A 33 -30.15 -29.38 22.60
N ASN A 34 -30.30 -28.64 21.52
CA ASN A 34 -31.60 -28.26 21.00
C ASN A 34 -31.61 -28.43 19.49
N SER A 35 -31.97 -29.64 19.06
CA SER A 35 -32.47 -29.89 17.71
C SER A 35 -33.99 -29.75 17.71
N PRO A 36 -34.55 -28.84 16.94
CA PRO A 36 -35.88 -29.03 16.41
C PRO A 36 -35.80 -29.73 15.06
N THR A 37 -36.25 -30.96 15.01
CA THR A 37 -36.65 -31.67 13.83
C THR A 37 -37.71 -30.87 13.09
N THR A 38 -37.35 -30.17 12.03
CA THR A 38 -38.33 -29.67 11.07
C THR A 38 -38.05 -30.40 9.76
N SER A 39 -38.90 -31.38 9.51
CA SER A 39 -39.06 -32.04 8.21
C SER A 39 -39.43 -30.99 7.16
N ASN A 40 -38.43 -30.45 6.44
CA ASN A 40 -38.69 -29.74 5.21
C ASN A 40 -38.63 -30.72 4.06
N ARG A 41 -39.84 -31.13 3.67
CA ARG A 41 -40.10 -31.80 2.41
C ARG A 41 -39.58 -30.90 1.29
N ASN A 42 -38.41 -31.20 0.77
CA ASN A 42 -37.84 -30.57 -0.41
C ASN A 42 -38.64 -31.06 -1.61
N GLU A 43 -39.72 -30.35 -1.92
CA GLU A 43 -40.33 -30.46 -3.26
C GLU A 43 -39.34 -29.93 -4.25
N ASN A 44 -38.69 -30.87 -4.94
CA ASN A 44 -37.83 -30.62 -6.10
C ASN A 44 -38.68 -30.00 -7.23
N ARG A 45 -38.96 -28.69 -7.11
CA ARG A 45 -39.40 -27.90 -8.23
C ARG A 45 -38.18 -27.69 -9.10
N SER A 46 -38.07 -28.50 -10.16
CA SER A 46 -37.26 -28.17 -11.31
C SER A 46 -37.70 -26.81 -11.83
N ILE A 47 -37.06 -25.76 -11.33
CA ILE A 47 -37.12 -24.46 -11.97
C ILE A 47 -36.16 -24.56 -13.14
N THR A 48 -36.66 -24.92 -14.29
CA THR A 48 -35.96 -24.72 -15.56
C THR A 48 -35.72 -23.21 -15.65
N PRO A 49 -34.48 -22.72 -15.66
CA PRO A 49 -34.25 -21.32 -15.89
C PRO A 49 -34.75 -20.98 -17.31
N PRO A 50 -35.36 -19.82 -17.52
CA PRO A 50 -35.74 -19.40 -18.88
C PRO A 50 -34.51 -19.41 -19.75
N SER A 51 -34.53 -20.26 -20.77
CA SER A 51 -33.50 -20.33 -21.79
C SER A 51 -33.48 -18.98 -22.51
N GLY A 52 -32.45 -18.16 -22.31
CA GLY A 52 -32.32 -16.96 -23.10
C GLY A 52 -31.65 -15.73 -22.48
N ALA A 53 -31.15 -15.80 -21.25
CA ALA A 53 -30.25 -14.75 -20.79
C ALA A 53 -29.00 -15.42 -20.24
N GLY A 54 -27.97 -15.51 -21.05
CA GLY A 54 -26.61 -15.68 -20.54
C GLY A 54 -26.38 -14.61 -19.47
N PRO A 55 -25.55 -14.86 -18.43
CA PRO A 55 -25.23 -13.84 -17.44
C PRO A 55 -24.79 -12.61 -18.24
N GLY A 56 -25.61 -11.55 -18.18
CA GLY A 56 -25.32 -10.31 -18.87
C GLY A 56 -23.96 -9.87 -18.37
N GLN A 57 -22.94 -10.03 -19.23
CA GLN A 57 -21.64 -9.44 -18.98
C GLN A 57 -21.90 -7.94 -18.90
N GLN A 58 -21.92 -7.41 -17.67
CA GLN A 58 -21.90 -5.97 -17.50
C GLN A 58 -20.67 -5.50 -18.27
N PRO A 59 -20.82 -4.49 -19.15
CA PRO A 59 -19.70 -4.01 -19.93
C PRO A 59 -18.58 -3.66 -18.94
N THR A 60 -17.43 -4.31 -19.10
CA THR A 60 -16.26 -4.01 -18.28
C THR A 60 -15.91 -2.54 -18.51
N PRO A 61 -15.81 -1.72 -17.44
CA PRO A 61 -15.48 -0.32 -17.60
C PRO A 61 -14.19 -0.16 -18.41
N ASP A 62 -14.24 0.61 -19.48
CA ASP A 62 -13.06 0.94 -20.27
C ASP A 62 -12.23 2.01 -19.53
N PHE A 63 -11.14 1.59 -18.91
CA PHE A 63 -10.20 2.48 -18.22
C PHE A 63 -9.08 3.00 -19.13
N SER A 64 -9.07 2.65 -20.41
CA SER A 64 -8.03 3.10 -21.36
C SER A 64 -8.03 4.62 -21.53
N LYS A 65 -9.20 5.22 -21.36
CA LYS A 65 -9.41 6.68 -21.47
C LYS A 65 -9.15 7.44 -20.16
N ASN A 66 -9.00 6.73 -19.03
CA ASN A 66 -8.67 7.37 -17.76
C ASN A 66 -7.17 7.68 -17.78
N THR A 67 -6.87 8.90 -18.14
CA THR A 67 -5.50 9.43 -18.23
C THR A 67 -5.30 10.57 -17.25
N TRP A 68 -4.07 11.04 -17.16
CA TRP A 68 -3.73 12.21 -16.38
C TRP A 68 -4.09 13.48 -17.16
N GLU A 69 -4.89 14.34 -16.56
CA GLU A 69 -5.06 15.72 -16.99
C GLU A 69 -4.23 16.57 -16.04
N LEU A 70 -2.97 16.81 -16.42
CA LEU A 70 -2.08 17.66 -15.64
C LEU A 70 -2.50 19.12 -15.80
N PRO A 71 -2.59 19.91 -14.72
CA PRO A 71 -2.75 21.36 -14.84
C PRO A 71 -1.51 21.98 -15.47
N ASP A 72 -1.70 23.11 -16.17
CA ASP A 72 -0.64 23.81 -16.91
C ASP A 72 0.52 24.31 -16.04
N ASP A 73 0.35 24.33 -14.73
CA ASP A 73 1.34 24.75 -13.74
C ASP A 73 1.93 23.62 -12.92
N ALA A 74 1.56 22.36 -13.21
CA ALA A 74 2.09 21.20 -12.48
C ALA A 74 3.61 21.12 -12.60
N ASP A 75 4.17 21.45 -13.76
CA ASP A 75 5.60 21.45 -14.04
C ASP A 75 6.36 22.54 -13.26
N LYS A 76 5.67 23.62 -12.88
CA LYS A 76 6.24 24.76 -12.14
C LYS A 76 6.25 24.52 -10.62
N THR A 77 5.48 23.56 -10.14
CA THR A 77 5.41 23.23 -8.72
C THR A 77 6.73 22.61 -8.26
N LYS A 78 7.42 23.30 -7.36
CA LYS A 78 8.69 22.83 -6.81
C LYS A 78 8.43 22.03 -5.54
N ASN A 79 9.24 21.00 -5.35
CA ASN A 79 9.23 20.21 -4.12
C ASN A 79 9.75 21.06 -2.95
N PRO A 80 8.92 21.35 -1.94
CA PRO A 80 9.36 22.11 -0.76
C PRO A 80 10.17 21.25 0.23
N VAL A 81 10.11 19.92 0.08
CA VAL A 81 10.78 18.98 0.96
C VAL A 81 12.10 18.55 0.34
N GLN A 82 13.21 18.91 0.98
CA GLN A 82 14.53 18.52 0.51
C GLN A 82 14.68 16.99 0.47
N ALA A 83 15.30 16.47 -0.60
CA ALA A 83 15.55 15.02 -0.79
C ALA A 83 16.74 14.55 0.06
N THR A 84 16.60 14.60 1.39
CA THR A 84 17.57 14.05 2.33
C THR A 84 17.40 12.55 2.52
N PRO A 85 18.40 11.82 3.05
CA PRO A 85 18.25 10.40 3.39
C PRO A 85 17.04 10.13 4.30
N GLU A 86 16.73 11.01 5.24
CA GLU A 86 15.60 10.91 6.16
C GLU A 86 14.27 11.06 5.40
N SER A 87 14.21 12.04 4.50
CA SER A 87 13.03 12.25 3.64
C SER A 87 12.77 11.03 2.75
N VAL A 88 13.82 10.49 2.15
CA VAL A 88 13.74 9.28 1.31
C VAL A 88 13.30 8.07 2.13
N ALA A 89 13.84 7.88 3.33
CA ALA A 89 13.44 6.81 4.24
C ALA A 89 11.97 6.93 4.64
N LYS A 90 11.51 8.14 4.97
CA LYS A 90 10.10 8.42 5.28
C LYS A 90 9.19 8.15 4.07
N GLY A 91 9.62 8.56 2.89
CA GLY A 91 8.91 8.27 1.64
C GLY A 91 8.78 6.78 1.36
N LYS A 92 9.84 6.00 1.62
CA LYS A 92 9.82 4.54 1.51
C LYS A 92 8.82 3.90 2.47
N GLU A 93 8.80 4.33 3.73
CA GLU A 93 7.83 3.87 4.72
C GLU A 93 6.40 4.08 4.22
N LEU A 94 6.08 5.30 3.79
CA LEU A 94 4.76 5.67 3.26
C LEU A 94 4.38 4.92 1.99
N TYR A 95 5.34 4.65 1.12
CA TYR A 95 5.16 3.87 -0.11
C TYR A 95 4.74 2.43 0.19
N LEU A 96 5.29 1.84 1.24
CA LEU A 96 5.03 0.47 1.66
C LEU A 96 3.77 0.34 2.52
N GLU A 97 3.42 1.37 3.28
CA GLU A 97 2.37 1.32 4.29
C GLU A 97 0.97 1.19 3.67
N ARG A 98 0.24 0.13 4.04
CA ARG A 98 -1.07 -0.21 3.48
C ARG A 98 -2.15 0.83 3.73
N MET A 99 -2.12 1.49 4.87
CA MET A 99 -3.14 2.49 5.27
C MET A 99 -2.83 3.89 4.74
N LYS A 100 -1.63 4.08 4.19
CA LYS A 100 -1.15 5.34 3.62
C LYS A 100 -1.02 5.25 2.10
N GLY A 101 0.19 5.17 1.58
CA GLY A 101 0.44 5.11 0.14
C GLY A 101 0.00 3.81 -0.50
N ASN A 102 0.42 2.69 0.08
CA ASN A 102 0.22 1.33 -0.46
C ASN A 102 0.63 1.20 -1.94
N CYS A 103 1.61 1.98 -2.35
CA CYS A 103 2.06 2.05 -3.74
C CYS A 103 2.69 0.73 -4.19
N VAL A 104 3.35 0.04 -3.24
CA VAL A 104 3.98 -1.27 -3.44
C VAL A 104 3.00 -2.34 -3.95
N PHE A 105 1.72 -2.22 -3.60
CA PHE A 105 0.70 -3.18 -4.04
C PHE A 105 0.62 -3.27 -5.57
N CYS A 106 0.69 -2.14 -6.26
CA CYS A 106 0.65 -2.06 -7.71
C CYS A 106 2.05 -1.94 -8.33
N HIS A 107 2.88 -1.05 -7.82
CA HIS A 107 4.17 -0.71 -8.41
C HIS A 107 5.31 -1.65 -7.98
N GLY A 108 5.09 -2.53 -6.99
CA GLY A 108 6.15 -3.41 -6.46
C GLY A 108 7.21 -2.66 -5.65
N GLU A 109 8.11 -3.38 -5.02
CA GLU A 109 9.18 -2.79 -4.19
C GLU A 109 10.20 -2.03 -5.03
N THR A 110 10.44 -2.48 -6.25
CA THR A 110 11.41 -1.88 -7.18
C THR A 110 10.81 -0.81 -8.07
N GLY A 111 9.50 -0.60 -8.05
CA GLY A 111 8.80 0.35 -8.92
C GLY A 111 8.52 -0.14 -10.35
N SER A 112 8.97 -1.34 -10.74
CA SER A 112 8.77 -1.89 -12.09
C SER A 112 7.42 -2.56 -12.29
N GLY A 113 6.63 -2.70 -11.23
CA GLY A 113 5.34 -3.38 -11.16
C GLY A 113 5.38 -4.55 -10.18
N ASN A 114 4.22 -4.89 -9.63
CA ASN A 114 4.08 -6.06 -8.76
C ASN A 114 3.47 -7.20 -9.55
N GLU A 115 4.30 -8.09 -10.07
CA GLU A 115 3.88 -9.20 -10.93
C GLU A 115 2.83 -10.10 -10.24
N ALA A 116 2.95 -10.33 -8.94
CA ALA A 116 2.01 -11.14 -8.17
C ALA A 116 0.59 -10.57 -8.16
N ASN A 117 0.43 -9.28 -8.36
CA ASN A 117 -0.85 -8.59 -8.34
C ASN A 117 -1.35 -8.17 -9.72
N LEU A 118 -0.53 -8.28 -10.78
CA LEU A 118 -0.90 -7.78 -12.13
C LEU A 118 -2.23 -8.35 -12.64
N ALA A 119 -2.51 -9.62 -12.38
CA ALA A 119 -3.78 -10.24 -12.78
C ALA A 119 -5.03 -9.66 -12.09
N ARG A 120 -4.85 -8.93 -10.99
CA ARG A 120 -5.92 -8.28 -10.23
C ARG A 120 -6.10 -6.81 -10.60
N LEU A 121 -5.18 -6.26 -11.37
CA LEU A 121 -5.20 -4.86 -11.75
C LEU A 121 -5.94 -4.67 -13.07
N ARG A 122 -6.75 -3.62 -13.12
CA ARG A 122 -7.51 -3.25 -14.33
C ARG A 122 -6.60 -2.75 -15.45
N ARG A 123 -5.43 -2.24 -15.10
CA ARG A 123 -4.41 -1.74 -16.02
C ARG A 123 -3.02 -1.97 -15.42
N LYS A 124 -2.05 -2.32 -16.25
CA LYS A 124 -0.67 -2.42 -15.83
C LYS A 124 -0.17 -1.07 -15.29
N PRO A 125 0.42 -1.02 -14.08
CA PRO A 125 0.99 0.20 -13.55
C PRO A 125 2.16 0.68 -14.42
N ALA A 126 2.40 1.98 -14.41
CA ALA A 126 3.59 2.53 -15.02
C ALA A 126 4.85 2.03 -14.31
N ASP A 127 5.88 1.71 -15.07
CA ASP A 127 7.20 1.44 -14.52
C ASP A 127 7.84 2.76 -14.05
N ILE A 128 7.83 2.95 -12.73
CA ILE A 128 8.41 4.13 -12.07
C ILE A 128 9.89 3.94 -11.71
N SER A 129 10.47 2.78 -12.05
CA SER A 129 11.91 2.55 -12.01
C SER A 129 12.58 2.87 -13.34
N ASN A 130 11.81 3.16 -14.37
CA ASN A 130 12.37 3.55 -15.67
C ASN A 130 12.92 4.98 -15.62
N LYS A 131 14.24 5.10 -15.79
CA LYS A 131 14.97 6.37 -15.68
C LYS A 131 14.51 7.41 -16.69
N GLU A 132 14.34 7.03 -17.94
CA GLU A 132 13.91 7.94 -19.01
C GLU A 132 12.53 8.53 -18.71
N ARG A 133 11.58 7.68 -18.33
CA ARG A 133 10.24 8.11 -17.92
C ARG A 133 10.27 9.08 -16.76
N MET A 134 11.03 8.75 -15.72
CA MET A 134 11.04 9.55 -14.50
C MET A 134 11.80 10.87 -14.67
N THR A 135 12.82 10.91 -15.53
CA THR A 135 13.55 12.16 -15.85
C THR A 135 12.72 13.10 -16.74
N ALA A 136 11.83 12.55 -17.55
CA ALA A 136 10.94 13.35 -18.41
C ALA A 136 9.85 14.10 -17.64
N MET A 137 9.65 13.79 -16.34
CA MET A 137 8.65 14.44 -15.50
C MET A 137 9.31 15.30 -14.42
N THR A 138 8.74 16.46 -14.15
CA THR A 138 9.12 17.29 -13.00
C THR A 138 8.61 16.70 -11.68
N ASP A 139 9.15 17.16 -10.54
CA ASP A 139 8.67 16.74 -9.22
C ASP A 139 7.20 17.13 -8.99
N GLY A 140 6.82 18.31 -9.47
CA GLY A 140 5.44 18.76 -9.39
C GLY A 140 4.46 17.89 -10.16
N GLU A 141 4.82 17.44 -11.35
CA GLU A 141 4.01 16.49 -12.13
C GLU A 141 3.87 15.12 -11.43
N VAL A 142 4.97 14.61 -10.85
CA VAL A 142 4.93 13.37 -10.07
C VAL A 142 4.08 13.55 -8.82
N PHE A 143 4.23 14.66 -8.10
CA PHE A 143 3.45 15.01 -6.93
C PHE A 143 1.96 15.09 -7.25
N TRP A 144 1.61 15.75 -8.36
CA TRP A 144 0.21 15.87 -8.80
C TRP A 144 -0.38 14.47 -9.08
N LYS A 145 0.35 13.60 -9.77
CA LYS A 145 -0.06 12.21 -10.06
C LYS A 145 -0.27 11.40 -8.79
N VAL A 146 0.66 11.49 -7.84
CA VAL A 146 0.52 10.83 -6.53
C VAL A 146 -0.68 11.37 -5.78
N SER A 147 -0.92 12.69 -5.85
CA SER A 147 -2.01 13.34 -5.11
C SER A 147 -3.38 12.97 -5.66
N LYS A 148 -3.57 13.08 -6.96
CA LYS A 148 -4.90 12.94 -7.59
C LYS A 148 -5.25 11.51 -8.00
N GLY A 149 -4.26 10.67 -8.23
CA GLY A 149 -4.51 9.34 -8.74
C GLY A 149 -5.25 9.32 -10.07
N ILE A 150 -5.74 8.17 -10.47
CA ILE A 150 -6.64 7.99 -11.62
C ILE A 150 -7.86 7.22 -11.15
N THR A 151 -9.05 7.78 -11.31
CA THR A 151 -10.30 7.17 -10.86
C THR A 151 -10.41 5.72 -11.34
N GLY A 152 -10.63 4.81 -10.40
CA GLY A 152 -10.79 3.39 -10.66
C GLY A 152 -9.51 2.63 -11.01
N ILE A 153 -8.35 3.28 -11.09
CA ILE A 153 -7.06 2.69 -11.47
C ILE A 153 -6.01 2.93 -10.37
N MET A 154 -5.70 4.18 -10.06
CA MET A 154 -4.71 4.56 -9.07
C MET A 154 -5.38 5.40 -7.97
N PRO A 155 -5.37 4.96 -6.72
CA PRO A 155 -5.97 5.71 -5.62
C PRO A 155 -5.33 7.08 -5.45
N ALA A 156 -6.15 8.10 -5.10
CA ALA A 156 -5.65 9.42 -4.79
C ALA A 156 -4.92 9.42 -3.43
N GLY A 157 -3.66 9.86 -3.43
CA GLY A 157 -2.85 9.95 -2.22
C GLY A 157 -3.34 11.00 -1.24
N GLU A 158 -3.91 12.11 -1.74
CA GLU A 158 -4.41 13.21 -0.90
C GLU A 158 -5.53 12.81 0.07
N SER A 159 -6.23 11.73 -0.18
CA SER A 159 -7.26 11.20 0.73
C SER A 159 -6.69 10.50 1.97
N ARG A 160 -5.39 10.16 1.97
CA ARG A 160 -4.75 9.31 2.99
C ARG A 160 -3.43 9.87 3.54
N MET A 161 -2.83 10.81 2.84
CA MET A 161 -1.53 11.39 3.18
C MET A 161 -1.62 12.92 3.18
N SER A 162 -0.91 13.55 4.11
CA SER A 162 -0.70 14.99 4.09
C SER A 162 0.08 15.42 2.85
N GLU A 163 0.13 16.71 2.59
CA GLU A 163 0.93 17.25 1.48
C GLU A 163 2.41 16.92 1.64
N GLU A 164 2.96 17.13 2.83
CA GLU A 164 4.34 16.83 3.15
C GLU A 164 4.67 15.33 2.99
N GLU A 165 3.78 14.44 3.47
CA GLU A 165 3.95 13.00 3.30
C GLU A 165 4.03 12.61 1.81
N ARG A 166 3.23 13.23 0.96
CA ARG A 166 3.27 12.98 -0.49
C ARG A 166 4.57 13.45 -1.12
N TRP A 167 5.14 14.56 -0.65
CA TRP A 167 6.45 15.03 -1.09
C TRP A 167 7.58 14.08 -0.68
N HIS A 168 7.51 13.51 0.51
CA HIS A 168 8.44 12.43 0.91
C HIS A 168 8.32 11.22 -0.04
N VAL A 169 7.09 10.84 -0.43
CA VAL A 169 6.88 9.77 -1.42
C VAL A 169 7.52 10.12 -2.75
N VAL A 170 7.41 11.36 -3.23
CA VAL A 170 8.06 11.82 -4.46
C VAL A 170 9.57 11.64 -4.36
N ASN A 171 10.20 12.07 -3.25
CA ASN A 171 11.63 11.92 -3.02
C ASN A 171 12.07 10.44 -3.10
N TYR A 172 11.32 9.53 -2.48
CA TYR A 172 11.62 8.10 -2.56
C TYR A 172 11.45 7.55 -3.97
N VAL A 173 10.34 7.86 -4.64
CA VAL A 173 10.04 7.36 -6.00
C VAL A 173 11.13 7.77 -6.98
N ARG A 174 11.74 8.95 -6.82
CA ARG A 174 12.90 9.36 -7.62
C ARG A 174 14.08 8.43 -7.48
N THR A 175 14.35 7.90 -6.29
CA THR A 175 15.47 6.98 -6.07
C THR A 175 15.29 5.66 -6.81
N LEU A 176 14.06 5.16 -6.95
CA LEU A 176 13.77 3.91 -7.66
C LEU A 176 14.25 3.93 -9.13
N ALA A 177 14.33 5.10 -9.73
CA ALA A 177 14.79 5.26 -11.11
C ALA A 177 16.31 5.55 -11.22
N MET A 178 16.98 5.87 -10.11
CA MET A 178 18.40 6.21 -10.08
C MET A 178 19.28 5.01 -9.77
N ASP A 179 18.74 4.01 -9.05
CA ASP A 179 19.49 2.85 -8.55
C ASP A 179 19.66 1.72 -9.59
N LYS A 180 19.39 2.01 -10.88
CA LYS A 180 19.54 1.04 -11.98
C LYS A 180 20.53 1.46 -13.02
#